data_727a4327bb81c72bbfaf6685a7df9d3b
#
_entry.id   727a4327bb81c72bbfaf6685a7df9d3b
#
_cell.length_a   1.000
_cell.length_b   1.000
_cell.length_c   1.000
_cell.angle_alpha   90.00
_cell.angle_beta   90.00
_cell.angle_gamma   90.00
#
_symmetry.space_group_name_H-M   'P 1'
#
loop_
_entity.id
_entity.type
_entity.pdbx_description
1 polymer ?
#
loop_
_entity_poly.entity_id
_entity_poly.type
_entity_poly.pdbx_seq_one_letter_code
_entity_poly.pdbx_strand_id
1 'polypeptide(L)'
;VTKIGALKPDVVYFGGCHPEAGPLVRQMREQGVQAKFFSGDCIVTEELVTAAGGPQFTNGVLMTFGQDPRTLPEGKAVIEKFRASGFEPEGYTLYAYASIQAIAAAWNAVGTDNAKASDWLKNHDVETVMGKKAWDGKGDLKVSDYVVYQWDDKGKYHQL
;
A
#
# COMPACT_ATOMS: atom_id res chain seq x y z
N VAL A 1 12.57 -21.17 6.59
CA VAL A 1 12.76 -20.52 7.91
C VAL A 1 14.01 -21.03 8.58
N THR A 2 14.27 -22.34 8.67
CA THR A 2 15.44 -22.94 9.36
C THR A 2 16.78 -22.31 8.96
N LYS A 3 17.03 -22.09 7.65
CA LYS A 3 18.24 -21.42 7.17
C LYS A 3 18.34 -19.97 7.66
N ILE A 4 17.22 -19.25 7.70
CA ILE A 4 17.14 -17.87 8.20
C ILE A 4 17.50 -17.85 9.69
N GLY A 5 16.89 -18.75 10.48
CA GLY A 5 17.16 -18.86 11.91
C GLY A 5 18.63 -19.16 12.23
N ALA A 6 19.30 -20.01 11.44
CA ALA A 6 20.71 -20.31 11.61
C ALA A 6 21.64 -19.10 11.38
N LEU A 7 21.22 -18.14 10.53
CA LEU A 7 21.98 -16.90 10.27
C LEU A 7 21.82 -15.84 11.35
N LYS A 8 20.81 -15.98 12.23
CA LYS A 8 20.48 -15.03 13.31
C LYS A 8 20.43 -13.57 12.82
N PRO A 9 19.66 -13.24 11.76
CA PRO A 9 19.61 -11.87 11.25
C PRO A 9 18.83 -10.96 12.21
N ASP A 10 19.13 -9.68 12.21
CA ASP A 10 18.34 -8.66 12.90
C ASP A 10 17.06 -8.32 12.14
N VAL A 11 17.13 -8.37 10.81
CA VAL A 11 16.03 -8.03 9.91
C VAL A 11 15.91 -9.08 8.81
N VAL A 12 14.67 -9.45 8.48
CA VAL A 12 14.34 -10.23 7.28
C VAL A 12 13.49 -9.35 6.38
N TYR A 13 14.01 -9.01 5.21
CA TYR A 13 13.22 -8.32 4.17
C TYR A 13 12.60 -9.34 3.22
N PHE A 14 11.30 -9.21 3.00
CA PHE A 14 10.54 -10.09 2.11
C PHE A 14 9.86 -9.27 1.00
N GLY A 15 10.26 -9.50 -0.24
CA GLY A 15 9.72 -8.82 -1.43
C GLY A 15 8.57 -9.59 -2.08
N GLY A 16 7.57 -10.01 -1.29
CA GLY A 16 6.39 -10.74 -1.78
C GLY A 16 5.10 -10.22 -1.14
N CYS A 17 4.00 -10.94 -1.40
CA CYS A 17 2.66 -10.51 -1.00
C CYS A 17 2.15 -11.25 0.25
N HIS A 18 0.99 -10.81 0.74
CA HIS A 18 0.39 -11.31 1.98
C HIS A 18 0.13 -12.83 2.03
N PRO A 19 -0.21 -13.54 0.92
CA PRO A 19 -0.47 -14.98 1.00
C PRO A 19 0.77 -15.78 1.41
N GLU A 20 1.96 -15.36 1.00
CA GLU A 20 3.23 -15.99 1.34
C GLU A 20 3.86 -15.37 2.60
N ALA A 21 3.70 -14.05 2.79
CA ALA A 21 4.23 -13.35 3.95
C ALA A 21 3.61 -13.85 5.26
N GLY A 22 2.29 -14.07 5.28
CA GLY A 22 1.58 -14.55 6.47
C GLY A 22 2.14 -15.88 7.01
N PRO A 23 2.14 -16.97 6.22
CA PRO A 23 2.73 -18.24 6.63
C PRO A 23 4.22 -18.12 6.97
N LEU A 24 4.96 -17.29 6.26
CA LEU A 24 6.40 -17.10 6.51
C LEU A 24 6.65 -16.46 7.87
N VAL A 25 6.00 -15.36 8.19
CA VAL A 25 6.17 -14.67 9.48
C VAL A 25 5.69 -15.55 10.63
N ARG A 26 4.56 -16.26 10.46
CA ARG A 26 4.09 -17.25 11.43
C ARG A 26 5.16 -18.30 11.73
N GLN A 27 5.66 -18.98 10.70
CA GLN A 27 6.69 -20.00 10.88
C GLN A 27 7.99 -19.45 11.52
N MET A 28 8.35 -18.22 11.21
CA MET A 28 9.47 -17.56 11.88
C MET A 28 9.24 -17.45 13.38
N ARG A 29 8.06 -16.97 13.80
CA ARG A 29 7.70 -16.81 15.22
C ARG A 29 7.61 -18.17 15.93
N GLU A 30 6.96 -19.17 15.31
CA GLU A 30 6.86 -20.53 15.85
C GLU A 30 8.23 -21.20 16.03
N GLN A 31 9.22 -20.89 15.17
CA GLN A 31 10.59 -21.41 15.28
C GLN A 31 11.53 -20.52 16.11
N GLY A 32 11.00 -19.52 16.80
CA GLY A 32 11.77 -18.64 17.68
C GLY A 32 12.65 -17.61 16.96
N VAL A 33 12.47 -17.38 15.65
CA VAL A 33 13.19 -16.35 14.91
C VAL A 33 12.59 -14.99 15.23
N GLN A 34 13.32 -14.17 16.00
CA GLN A 34 12.87 -12.86 16.49
C GLN A 34 13.26 -11.69 15.57
N ALA A 35 13.88 -11.96 14.43
CA ALA A 35 14.23 -10.93 13.45
C ALA A 35 13.01 -10.04 13.12
N LYS A 36 13.23 -8.74 12.94
CA LYS A 36 12.20 -7.84 12.43
C LYS A 36 11.83 -8.28 11.01
N PHE A 37 10.53 -8.50 10.78
CA PHE A 37 10.03 -8.80 9.45
C PHE A 37 9.65 -7.48 8.77
N PHE A 38 10.21 -7.22 7.61
CA PHE A 38 9.98 -6.02 6.84
C PHE A 38 9.62 -6.37 5.39
N SER A 39 8.63 -5.71 4.83
CA SER A 39 8.17 -5.95 3.46
C SER A 39 7.85 -4.64 2.74
N GLY A 40 7.56 -4.74 1.45
CA GLY A 40 6.97 -3.67 0.67
C GLY A 40 5.46 -3.55 0.91
N ASP A 41 4.81 -2.88 0.00
CA ASP A 41 3.39 -2.50 0.03
C ASP A 41 2.40 -3.66 -0.20
N CYS A 42 2.86 -4.79 -0.73
CA CYS A 42 1.98 -5.91 -1.07
C CYS A 42 1.41 -6.68 0.14
N ILE A 43 1.72 -6.23 1.37
CA ILE A 43 1.18 -6.76 2.61
C ILE A 43 0.25 -5.76 3.35
N VAL A 44 -0.19 -4.69 2.68
CA VAL A 44 -1.03 -3.61 3.24
C VAL A 44 -2.52 -3.98 3.30
N THR A 45 -2.82 -5.20 3.74
CA THR A 45 -4.19 -5.72 3.82
C THR A 45 -4.38 -6.57 5.07
N GLU A 46 -5.57 -6.52 5.68
CA GLU A 46 -5.92 -7.38 6.83
C GLU A 46 -5.84 -8.88 6.51
N GLU A 47 -5.85 -9.24 5.22
CA GLU A 47 -5.63 -10.62 4.79
C GLU A 47 -4.25 -11.16 5.20
N LEU A 48 -3.24 -10.30 5.44
CA LEU A 48 -1.97 -10.71 6.02
C LEU A 48 -2.19 -11.38 7.39
N VAL A 49 -3.03 -10.78 8.23
CA VAL A 49 -3.33 -11.28 9.58
C VAL A 49 -4.03 -12.64 9.49
N THR A 50 -5.00 -12.76 8.58
CA THR A 50 -5.71 -14.01 8.32
C THR A 50 -4.76 -15.09 7.81
N ALA A 51 -3.91 -14.79 6.85
CA ALA A 51 -2.93 -15.72 6.29
C ALA A 51 -1.88 -16.15 7.32
N ALA A 52 -1.51 -15.28 8.25
CA ALA A 52 -0.61 -15.61 9.36
C ALA A 52 -1.29 -16.48 10.44
N GLY A 53 -2.61 -16.49 10.50
CA GLY A 53 -3.38 -17.21 11.55
C GLY A 53 -3.57 -16.39 12.82
N GLY A 54 -3.44 -15.08 12.74
CA GLY A 54 -3.79 -14.17 13.81
C GLY A 54 -2.78 -13.04 14.05
N PRO A 55 -3.21 -11.98 14.76
CA PRO A 55 -2.40 -10.77 14.95
C PRO A 55 -1.15 -11.01 15.81
N GLN A 56 -1.12 -12.03 16.66
CA GLN A 56 0.06 -12.38 17.47
C GLN A 56 1.30 -12.69 16.62
N PHE A 57 1.12 -13.11 15.36
CA PHE A 57 2.24 -13.40 14.45
C PHE A 57 2.66 -12.16 13.65
N THR A 58 1.72 -11.25 13.36
CA THR A 58 1.98 -10.05 12.56
C THR A 58 2.37 -8.83 13.39
N ASN A 59 2.18 -8.87 14.71
CA ASN A 59 2.60 -7.78 15.59
C ASN A 59 4.08 -7.45 15.40
N GLY A 60 4.38 -6.17 15.15
CA GLY A 60 5.74 -5.69 14.90
C GLY A 60 6.25 -5.89 13.46
N VAL A 61 5.44 -6.46 12.56
CA VAL A 61 5.76 -6.52 11.12
C VAL A 61 5.77 -5.10 10.56
N LEU A 62 6.80 -4.78 9.80
CA LEU A 62 7.00 -3.48 9.15
C LEU A 62 6.70 -3.58 7.66
N MET A 63 6.18 -2.50 7.08
CA MET A 63 5.98 -2.38 5.64
C MET A 63 6.12 -0.95 5.17
N THR A 64 6.47 -0.77 3.90
CA THR A 64 6.38 0.54 3.24
C THR A 64 5.11 0.60 2.41
N PHE A 65 4.42 1.74 2.48
CA PHE A 65 3.29 2.06 1.62
C PHE A 65 3.17 3.57 1.48
N GLY A 66 2.37 4.05 0.55
CA GLY A 66 2.03 5.46 0.47
C GLY A 66 1.20 5.91 1.67
N GLN A 67 1.09 7.21 1.89
CA GLN A 67 0.26 7.78 2.94
C GLN A 67 -1.17 7.22 2.86
N ASP A 68 -1.77 6.90 4.01
CA ASP A 68 -3.15 6.38 4.03
C ASP A 68 -4.12 7.44 3.48
N PRO A 69 -4.70 7.20 2.29
CA PRO A 69 -5.55 8.18 1.64
C PRO A 69 -6.88 8.42 2.37
N ARG A 70 -7.24 7.54 3.32
CA ARG A 70 -8.45 7.71 4.14
C ARG A 70 -8.33 8.89 5.11
N THR A 71 -7.12 9.39 5.33
CA THR A 71 -6.85 10.58 6.15
C THR A 71 -6.96 11.89 5.39
N LEU A 72 -7.04 11.83 4.05
CA LEU A 72 -7.05 13.01 3.19
C LEU A 72 -8.48 13.56 3.03
N PRO A 73 -8.66 14.87 3.18
CA PRO A 73 -9.99 15.50 3.05
C PRO A 73 -10.59 15.33 1.65
N GLU A 74 -9.77 15.27 0.61
CA GLU A 74 -10.19 15.10 -0.79
C GLU A 74 -10.86 13.75 -1.04
N GLY A 75 -10.49 12.71 -0.28
CA GLY A 75 -11.05 11.37 -0.35
C GLY A 75 -12.40 11.20 0.36
N LYS A 76 -12.76 12.11 1.30
CA LYS A 76 -13.85 11.90 2.24
C LYS A 76 -15.17 11.49 1.61
N ALA A 77 -15.62 12.21 0.58
CA ALA A 77 -16.91 11.94 -0.08
C ALA A 77 -16.95 10.57 -0.78
N VAL A 78 -15.82 10.12 -1.33
CA VAL A 78 -15.69 8.81 -1.98
C VAL A 78 -15.63 7.69 -0.94
N ILE A 79 -14.89 7.90 0.15
CA ILE A 79 -14.84 6.98 1.29
C ILE A 79 -16.24 6.73 1.86
N GLU A 80 -17.01 7.80 2.07
CA GLU A 80 -18.39 7.69 2.56
C GLU A 80 -19.29 6.88 1.62
N LYS A 81 -19.13 7.03 0.30
CA LYS A 81 -19.86 6.22 -0.69
C LYS A 81 -19.49 4.74 -0.61
N PHE A 82 -18.20 4.42 -0.49
CA PHE A 82 -17.76 3.02 -0.31
C PHE A 82 -18.34 2.43 0.96
N ARG A 83 -18.24 3.14 2.10
CA ARG A 83 -18.78 2.70 3.38
C ARG A 83 -20.30 2.50 3.36
N ALA A 84 -21.04 3.40 2.68
CA ALA A 84 -22.49 3.27 2.48
C ALA A 84 -22.87 2.02 1.67
N SER A 85 -21.98 1.51 0.83
CA SER A 85 -22.15 0.23 0.12
C SER A 85 -21.69 -1.00 0.90
N GLY A 86 -21.23 -0.82 2.15
CA GLY A 86 -20.73 -1.90 3.00
C GLY A 86 -19.27 -2.28 2.74
N PHE A 87 -18.52 -1.43 2.03
CA PHE A 87 -17.13 -1.69 1.69
C PHE A 87 -16.19 -0.66 2.35
N GLU A 88 -15.20 -1.12 3.13
CA GLU A 88 -14.14 -0.25 3.65
C GLU A 88 -13.02 -0.11 2.60
N PRO A 89 -12.70 1.10 2.11
CA PRO A 89 -11.71 1.31 1.08
C PRO A 89 -10.29 1.26 1.65
N GLU A 90 -9.76 0.06 1.81
CA GLU A 90 -8.39 -0.21 2.29
C GLU A 90 -7.36 -0.26 1.16
N GLY A 91 -6.08 -0.21 1.56
CA GLY A 91 -4.94 -0.45 0.68
C GLY A 91 -5.02 0.36 -0.61
N TYR A 92 -5.06 -0.31 -1.73
CA TYR A 92 -5.00 0.29 -3.07
C TYR A 92 -6.31 0.88 -3.59
N THR A 93 -7.44 0.77 -2.88
CA THR A 93 -8.76 1.17 -3.39
C THR A 93 -8.79 2.62 -3.88
N LEU A 94 -8.34 3.57 -3.05
CA LEU A 94 -8.33 4.98 -3.42
C LEU A 94 -7.21 5.33 -4.41
N TYR A 95 -6.11 4.58 -4.41
CA TYR A 95 -5.07 4.68 -5.43
C TYR A 95 -5.58 4.32 -6.81
N ALA A 96 -6.32 3.20 -6.93
CA ALA A 96 -6.96 2.79 -8.18
C ALA A 96 -8.00 3.83 -8.63
N TYR A 97 -8.81 4.35 -7.70
CA TYR A 97 -9.77 5.40 -8.00
C TYR A 97 -9.09 6.67 -8.54
N ALA A 98 -8.02 7.14 -7.87
CA ALA A 98 -7.25 8.30 -8.30
C ALA A 98 -6.59 8.09 -9.67
N SER A 99 -6.12 6.88 -9.96
CA SER A 99 -5.55 6.53 -11.27
C SER A 99 -6.58 6.69 -12.39
N ILE A 100 -7.82 6.23 -12.16
CA ILE A 100 -8.91 6.42 -13.13
C ILE A 100 -9.25 7.90 -13.28
N GLN A 101 -9.24 8.70 -12.21
CA GLN A 101 -9.45 10.15 -12.31
C GLN A 101 -8.35 10.81 -13.17
N ALA A 102 -7.09 10.43 -12.98
CA ALA A 102 -5.97 10.96 -13.76
C ALA A 102 -6.11 10.59 -15.26
N ILE A 103 -6.43 9.34 -15.57
CA ILE A 103 -6.66 8.88 -16.94
C ILE A 103 -7.83 9.63 -17.58
N ALA A 104 -8.95 9.75 -16.87
CA ALA A 104 -10.13 10.45 -17.35
C ALA A 104 -9.85 11.93 -17.63
N ALA A 105 -9.09 12.61 -16.75
CA ALA A 105 -8.68 14.00 -16.97
C ALA A 105 -7.86 14.15 -18.26
N ALA A 106 -6.88 13.27 -18.47
CA ALA A 106 -6.06 13.29 -19.67
C ALA A 106 -6.90 13.02 -20.93
N TRP A 107 -7.73 11.99 -20.92
CA TRP A 107 -8.60 11.67 -22.07
C TRP A 107 -9.62 12.77 -22.39
N ASN A 108 -10.15 13.44 -21.41
CA ASN A 108 -11.02 14.60 -21.61
C ASN A 108 -10.27 15.76 -22.29
N ALA A 109 -8.98 15.91 -22.01
CA ALA A 109 -8.17 16.99 -22.56
C ALA A 109 -7.67 16.70 -23.99
N VAL A 110 -7.25 15.46 -24.27
CA VAL A 110 -6.52 15.14 -25.52
C VAL A 110 -7.09 13.95 -26.31
N GLY A 111 -8.25 13.42 -25.89
CA GLY A 111 -8.86 12.22 -26.47
C GLY A 111 -8.19 10.92 -25.97
N THR A 112 -8.65 9.79 -26.49
CA THR A 112 -8.26 8.43 -26.04
C THR A 112 -6.93 7.92 -26.62
N ASP A 113 -6.12 8.81 -27.18
CA ASP A 113 -4.77 8.51 -27.62
C ASP A 113 -3.85 8.40 -26.40
N ASN A 114 -3.36 7.20 -26.12
CA ASN A 114 -2.57 6.93 -24.91
C ASN A 114 -1.23 7.66 -24.88
N ALA A 115 -0.59 7.89 -26.02
CA ALA A 115 0.67 8.64 -26.08
C ALA A 115 0.45 10.10 -25.71
N LYS A 116 -0.57 10.72 -26.30
CA LYS A 116 -0.95 12.10 -25.98
C LYS A 116 -1.39 12.24 -24.51
N ALA A 117 -2.16 11.27 -24.00
CA ALA A 117 -2.59 11.26 -22.61
C ALA A 117 -1.40 11.16 -21.64
N SER A 118 -0.43 10.30 -21.93
CA SER A 118 0.81 10.18 -21.16
C SER A 118 1.61 11.48 -21.16
N ASP A 119 1.78 12.09 -22.34
CA ASP A 119 2.52 13.36 -22.46
C ASP A 119 1.77 14.50 -21.75
N TRP A 120 0.44 14.51 -21.81
CA TRP A 120 -0.37 15.49 -21.09
C TRP A 120 -0.18 15.37 -19.58
N LEU A 121 -0.23 14.14 -19.01
CA LEU A 121 -0.04 13.89 -17.57
C LEU A 121 1.34 14.35 -17.08
N LYS A 122 2.40 14.19 -17.86
CA LYS A 122 3.74 14.66 -17.51
C LYS A 122 3.85 16.18 -17.39
N ASN A 123 2.92 16.91 -18.00
CA ASN A 123 2.95 18.38 -18.08
C ASN A 123 1.81 19.05 -17.31
N HIS A 124 0.89 18.30 -16.71
CA HIS A 124 -0.26 18.86 -16.02
C HIS A 124 -0.48 18.18 -14.68
N ASP A 125 -0.82 19.00 -13.68
CA ASP A 125 -1.26 18.49 -12.39
C ASP A 125 -2.73 18.05 -12.49
N VAL A 126 -3.09 17.02 -11.73
CA VAL A 126 -4.47 16.48 -11.68
C VAL A 126 -4.97 16.43 -10.25
N GLU A 127 -6.14 17.01 -10.01
CA GLU A 127 -6.85 16.87 -8.74
C GLU A 127 -7.49 15.48 -8.65
N THR A 128 -7.21 14.78 -7.56
CA THR A 128 -7.72 13.42 -7.32
C THR A 128 -8.25 13.26 -5.90
N VAL A 129 -8.91 12.15 -5.61
CA VAL A 129 -9.29 11.78 -4.22
C VAL A 129 -8.08 11.63 -3.28
N MET A 130 -6.88 11.63 -3.82
CA MET A 130 -5.62 11.61 -3.09
C MET A 130 -4.89 12.96 -3.14
N GLY A 131 -5.62 14.05 -3.34
CA GLY A 131 -5.08 15.37 -3.55
C GLY A 131 -4.48 15.54 -4.95
N LYS A 132 -3.79 16.66 -5.12
CA LYS A 132 -3.13 17.02 -6.37
C LYS A 132 -1.96 16.10 -6.66
N LYS A 133 -1.94 15.49 -7.84
CA LYS A 133 -0.86 14.63 -8.33
C LYS A 133 -0.20 15.24 -9.55
N ALA A 134 1.12 15.09 -9.63
CA ALA A 134 1.95 15.56 -10.73
C ALA A 134 3.05 14.53 -11.03
N TRP A 135 3.39 14.39 -12.30
CA TRP A 135 4.39 13.43 -12.77
C TRP A 135 5.57 14.13 -13.44
N ASP A 136 6.74 13.54 -13.32
CA ASP A 136 7.94 13.98 -14.01
C ASP A 136 8.01 13.47 -15.47
N GLY A 137 9.08 13.80 -16.19
CA GLY A 137 9.27 13.38 -17.58
C GLY A 137 9.41 11.86 -17.75
N LYS A 138 9.79 11.13 -16.70
CA LYS A 138 9.85 9.67 -16.69
C LYS A 138 8.46 9.05 -16.45
N GLY A 139 7.58 9.76 -15.73
CA GLY A 139 6.25 9.31 -15.32
C GLY A 139 6.17 8.91 -13.85
N ASP A 140 7.20 9.19 -13.06
CA ASP A 140 7.16 9.01 -11.61
C ASP A 140 6.45 10.21 -10.96
N LEU A 141 5.81 9.99 -9.80
CA LEU A 141 5.26 11.09 -9.00
C LEU A 141 6.38 12.05 -8.61
N LYS A 142 6.18 13.35 -8.81
CA LYS A 142 7.15 14.40 -8.41
C LYS A 142 7.39 14.44 -6.91
N VAL A 143 6.41 14.02 -6.12
CA VAL A 143 6.51 13.93 -4.67
C VAL A 143 6.16 12.51 -4.26
N SER A 144 7.14 11.83 -3.66
CA SER A 144 6.91 10.52 -3.05
C SER A 144 6.23 10.71 -1.69
N ASP A 145 5.18 9.94 -1.45
CA ASP A 145 4.43 9.90 -0.20
C ASP A 145 4.58 8.57 0.54
N TYR A 146 5.61 7.78 0.18
CA TYR A 146 5.88 6.50 0.84
C TYR A 146 6.39 6.71 2.27
N VAL A 147 5.77 5.98 3.19
CA VAL A 147 6.07 5.99 4.63
C VAL A 147 6.19 4.57 5.15
N VAL A 148 6.67 4.42 6.39
CA VAL A 148 6.76 3.12 7.06
C VAL A 148 5.56 2.94 7.98
N TYR A 149 4.97 1.75 7.92
CA TYR A 149 3.90 1.31 8.81
C TYR A 149 4.36 0.12 9.65
N GLN A 150 3.71 -0.04 10.79
CA GLN A 150 3.85 -1.20 11.65
C GLN A 150 2.50 -1.82 11.96
N TRP A 151 2.41 -3.14 11.87
CA TRP A 151 1.27 -3.92 12.33
C TRP A 151 1.28 -4.04 13.85
N ASP A 152 0.13 -3.90 14.49
CA ASP A 152 -0.06 -3.98 15.92
C ASP A 152 -0.62 -5.34 16.37
N ASP A 153 -0.81 -5.49 17.68
CA ASP A 153 -1.35 -6.69 18.34
C ASP A 153 -2.86 -6.90 18.11
N LYS A 154 -3.54 -5.94 17.49
CA LYS A 154 -4.96 -6.01 17.12
C LYS A 154 -5.16 -6.36 15.63
N GLY A 155 -4.07 -6.55 14.88
CA GLY A 155 -4.12 -6.81 13.45
C GLY A 155 -4.47 -5.57 12.62
N LYS A 156 -4.10 -4.39 13.12
CA LYS A 156 -4.19 -3.12 12.42
C LYS A 156 -2.79 -2.57 12.19
N TYR A 157 -2.62 -1.70 11.22
CA TYR A 157 -1.35 -1.04 10.97
C TYR A 157 -1.48 0.46 11.15
N HIS A 158 -0.39 1.07 11.57
CA HIS A 158 -0.30 2.52 11.78
C HIS A 158 1.06 3.02 11.28
N GLN A 159 1.09 4.25 10.84
CA GLN A 159 2.30 4.93 10.40
C GLN A 159 3.22 5.19 11.59
N LEU A 160 4.54 4.99 11.39
CA LEU A 160 5.58 5.29 12.37
C LEU A 160 6.02 6.75 12.30
#